data_0b211dafa49753ad19eeb2d8464ebb2a
#
_entry.id   0b211dafa49753ad19eeb2d8464ebb2a
#
_cell.length_a   1.000
_cell.length_b   1.000
_cell.length_c   1.000
_cell.angle_alpha   90.00
_cell.angle_beta   90.00
_cell.angle_gamma   90.00
#
_symmetry.space_group_name_H-M   'P 1'
#
loop_
_entity.id
_entity.type
_entity.pdbx_description
1 polymer ?
#
loop_
_entity_poly.entity_id
_entity_poly.type
_entity_poly.pdbx_seq_one_letter_code
_entity_poly.pdbx_strand_id
1 'polypeptide(L)'
;YATQIAEAHVLDADLKDFLYGAYTLSLDFKNLIPSITTTLGVSAIPALSAAYAVKDKHALKSSVESVLRVGMIISLASGIGMGVLAEPILRMFYENGKSAPAISIAAPIMAAYGYTIFLMAISQPMTNMLQAVGKANVPVKSLTVGAVVKVVANYIFIGIPSININGAVKI
;
A
#
# COMPACT_ATOMS: atom_id res chain seq x y z
N TYR A 1 -14.37 25.90 1.64
CA TYR A 1 -13.87 24.69 0.93
C TYR A 1 -14.57 24.49 -0.41
N ALA A 2 -15.90 24.62 -0.43
CA ALA A 2 -16.67 24.58 -1.68
C ALA A 2 -16.27 25.70 -2.65
N THR A 3 -15.92 26.88 -2.14
CA THR A 3 -15.40 28.01 -2.92
C THR A 3 -13.99 27.73 -3.46
N GLN A 4 -13.10 27.14 -2.69
CA GLN A 4 -11.76 26.77 -3.17
C GLN A 4 -11.81 25.61 -4.17
N ILE A 5 -12.76 24.68 -4.04
CA ILE A 5 -13.01 23.67 -5.07
C ILE A 5 -13.67 24.31 -6.29
N ALA A 6 -14.54 25.30 -6.11
CA ALA A 6 -15.15 26.03 -7.23
C ALA A 6 -14.12 26.91 -7.97
N GLU A 7 -13.17 27.53 -7.26
CA GLU A 7 -12.04 28.22 -7.86
C GLU A 7 -11.02 27.23 -8.49
N ALA A 8 -10.86 26.03 -7.92
CA ALA A 8 -10.13 24.93 -8.55
C ALA A 8 -10.88 24.31 -9.76
N HIS A 9 -12.17 24.58 -9.91
CA HIS A 9 -12.92 24.23 -11.14
C HIS A 9 -12.53 25.08 -12.36
N VAL A 10 -11.83 26.19 -12.13
CA VAL A 10 -11.20 26.98 -13.18
C VAL A 10 -9.81 26.47 -13.55
N LEU A 11 -9.27 25.53 -12.76
CA LEU A 11 -8.10 24.76 -13.19
C LEU A 11 -8.55 23.85 -14.33
N ASP A 12 -7.98 24.11 -15.48
CA ASP A 12 -8.17 23.43 -16.75
C ASP A 12 -8.38 21.92 -16.56
N ALA A 13 -9.31 21.32 -17.28
CA ALA A 13 -9.54 19.88 -17.25
C ALA A 13 -8.24 19.09 -17.45
N ASP A 14 -7.34 19.62 -18.28
CA ASP A 14 -6.00 19.09 -18.53
C ASP A 14 -5.13 19.00 -17.28
N LEU A 15 -5.24 19.95 -16.33
CA LEU A 15 -4.47 19.89 -15.08
C LEU A 15 -4.99 18.83 -14.12
N LYS A 16 -6.31 18.61 -14.11
CA LYS A 16 -6.92 17.53 -13.30
C LYS A 16 -6.48 16.16 -13.81
N ASP A 17 -6.55 15.96 -15.12
CA ASP A 17 -6.13 14.71 -15.75
C ASP A 17 -4.64 14.48 -15.57
N PHE A 18 -3.84 15.53 -15.63
CA PHE A 18 -2.42 15.48 -15.34
C PHE A 18 -2.10 15.07 -13.90
N LEU A 19 -2.76 15.70 -12.90
CA LEU A 19 -2.58 15.37 -11.49
C LEU A 19 -3.08 13.95 -11.16
N TYR A 20 -4.19 13.56 -11.77
CA TYR A 20 -4.72 12.19 -11.63
C TYR A 20 -3.78 11.17 -12.26
N GLY A 21 -3.21 11.47 -13.42
CA GLY A 21 -2.18 10.65 -14.06
C GLY A 21 -0.95 10.47 -13.17
N ALA A 22 -0.42 11.56 -12.61
CA ALA A 22 0.72 11.52 -11.68
C ALA A 22 0.44 10.68 -10.43
N TYR A 23 -0.77 10.79 -9.88
CA TYR A 23 -1.22 9.97 -8.75
C TYR A 23 -1.30 8.49 -9.14
N THR A 24 -1.88 8.17 -10.29
CA THR A 24 -2.05 6.79 -10.77
C THR A 24 -0.71 6.10 -10.98
N LEU A 25 0.28 6.80 -11.58
CA LEU A 25 1.65 6.28 -11.71
C LEU A 25 2.24 5.82 -10.37
N SER A 26 1.99 6.60 -9.32
CA SER A 26 2.48 6.25 -7.97
C SER A 26 1.78 5.00 -7.40
N LEU A 27 0.51 4.77 -7.75
CA LEU A 27 -0.27 3.61 -7.29
C LEU A 27 0.20 2.29 -7.90
N ASP A 28 0.65 2.29 -9.15
CA ASP A 28 1.11 1.09 -9.83
C ASP A 28 2.31 0.48 -9.08
N PHE A 29 3.29 1.31 -8.71
CA PHE A 29 4.44 0.88 -7.93
C PHE A 29 4.10 0.49 -6.50
N LYS A 30 3.12 1.15 -5.87
CA LYS A 30 2.65 0.81 -4.53
C LYS A 30 2.17 -0.64 -4.44
N ASN A 31 1.52 -1.16 -5.48
CA ASN A 31 0.93 -2.49 -5.47
C ASN A 31 1.90 -3.60 -5.89
N LEU A 32 3.03 -3.26 -6.51
CA LEU A 32 3.99 -4.22 -7.02
C LEU A 32 4.61 -5.06 -5.89
N ILE A 33 5.11 -4.44 -4.84
CA ILE A 33 5.78 -5.13 -3.74
C ILE A 33 4.84 -6.02 -2.91
N PRO A 34 3.65 -5.56 -2.50
CA PRO A 34 2.67 -6.42 -1.86
C PRO A 34 2.28 -7.65 -2.70
N SER A 35 2.25 -7.54 -4.02
CA SER A 35 1.97 -8.67 -4.91
C SER A 35 3.03 -9.77 -4.79
N ILE A 36 4.32 -9.40 -4.70
CA ILE A 36 5.42 -10.35 -4.49
C ILE A 36 5.28 -11.03 -3.12
N THR A 37 5.06 -10.27 -2.06
CA THR A 37 4.95 -10.84 -0.71
C THR A 37 3.68 -11.67 -0.51
N THR A 38 2.61 -11.38 -1.23
CA THR A 38 1.40 -12.21 -1.27
C THR A 38 1.71 -13.62 -1.77
N THR A 39 2.53 -13.73 -2.81
CA THR A 39 2.95 -15.04 -3.37
C THR A 39 3.71 -15.87 -2.34
N LEU A 40 4.56 -15.24 -1.50
CA LEU A 40 5.21 -15.92 -0.38
C LEU A 40 4.20 -16.46 0.62
N GLY A 41 3.20 -15.67 0.98
CA GLY A 41 2.12 -16.11 1.87
C GLY A 41 1.34 -17.30 1.30
N VAL A 42 1.03 -17.28 0.01
CA VAL A 42 0.31 -18.36 -0.68
C VAL A 42 1.15 -19.64 -0.72
N SER A 43 2.45 -19.54 -0.98
CA SER A 43 3.34 -20.72 -1.03
C SER A 43 3.44 -21.46 0.31
N ALA A 44 3.21 -20.77 1.42
CA ALA A 44 3.23 -21.37 2.76
C ALA A 44 1.91 -22.07 3.15
N ILE A 45 0.81 -21.86 2.41
CA ILE A 45 -0.51 -22.40 2.74
C ILE A 45 -0.50 -23.94 2.94
N PRO A 46 0.08 -24.75 2.05
CA PRO A 46 0.07 -26.20 2.23
C PRO A 46 0.78 -26.66 3.51
N ALA A 47 1.95 -26.08 3.79
CA ALA A 47 2.73 -26.42 5.00
C ALA A 47 1.98 -26.02 6.29
N LEU A 48 1.37 -24.83 6.30
CA LEU A 48 0.58 -24.33 7.41
C LEU A 48 -0.67 -25.17 7.65
N SER A 49 -1.40 -25.52 6.62
CA SER A 49 -2.61 -26.33 6.71
C SER A 49 -2.30 -27.75 7.22
N ALA A 50 -1.21 -28.35 6.74
CA ALA A 50 -0.77 -29.67 7.22
C ALA A 50 -0.37 -29.62 8.70
N ALA A 51 0.46 -28.67 9.10
CA ALA A 51 0.86 -28.51 10.50
C ALA A 51 -0.33 -28.24 11.43
N TYR A 52 -1.30 -27.45 10.95
CA TYR A 52 -2.52 -27.16 11.71
C TYR A 52 -3.41 -28.39 11.89
N ALA A 53 -3.55 -29.24 10.85
CA ALA A 53 -4.36 -30.46 10.90
C ALA A 53 -3.84 -31.48 11.92
N VAL A 54 -2.51 -31.62 12.05
CA VAL A 54 -1.87 -32.51 13.05
C VAL A 54 -1.61 -31.83 14.38
N LYS A 55 -2.04 -30.58 14.57
CA LYS A 55 -1.84 -29.75 15.76
C LYS A 55 -0.37 -29.56 16.16
N ASP A 56 0.53 -29.63 15.21
CA ASP A 56 1.96 -29.39 15.44
C ASP A 56 2.22 -27.88 15.57
N LYS A 57 2.25 -27.42 16.79
CA LYS A 57 2.50 -26.01 17.13
C LYS A 57 3.90 -25.54 16.75
N HIS A 58 4.88 -26.44 16.77
CA HIS A 58 6.27 -26.09 16.46
C HIS A 58 6.43 -25.86 14.95
N ALA A 59 5.94 -26.79 14.12
CA ALA A 59 5.95 -26.64 12.67
C ALA A 59 5.14 -25.42 12.21
N LEU A 60 3.97 -25.19 12.84
CA LEU A 60 3.14 -24.01 12.55
C LEU A 60 3.88 -22.71 12.85
N LYS A 61 4.50 -22.60 14.03
CA LYS A 61 5.28 -21.43 14.45
C LYS A 61 6.47 -21.19 13.50
N SER A 62 7.23 -22.23 13.20
CA SER A 62 8.38 -22.16 12.30
C SER A 62 8.00 -21.67 10.90
N SER A 63 6.90 -22.17 10.34
CA SER A 63 6.40 -21.73 9.03
C SER A 63 6.00 -20.25 9.04
N VAL A 64 5.26 -19.82 10.06
CA VAL A 64 4.86 -18.41 10.21
C VAL A 64 6.08 -17.50 10.35
N GLU A 65 7.03 -17.85 11.21
CA GLU A 65 8.25 -17.07 11.43
C GLU A 65 9.10 -16.96 10.15
N SER A 66 9.20 -18.03 9.38
CA SER A 66 9.94 -18.02 8.11
C SER A 66 9.34 -17.06 7.10
N VAL A 67 8.01 -17.14 6.90
CA VAL A 67 7.31 -16.24 5.97
C VAL A 67 7.42 -14.78 6.41
N LEU A 68 7.22 -14.51 7.70
CA LEU A 68 7.32 -13.16 8.22
C LEU A 68 8.74 -12.61 8.12
N ARG A 69 9.76 -13.42 8.41
CA ARG A 69 11.17 -13.00 8.31
C ARG A 69 11.53 -12.61 6.88
N VAL A 70 11.22 -13.46 5.91
CA VAL A 70 11.49 -13.17 4.50
C VAL A 70 10.66 -11.97 4.01
N GLY A 71 9.37 -11.93 4.38
CA GLY A 71 8.49 -10.82 4.05
C GLY A 71 8.99 -9.48 4.63
N MET A 72 9.48 -9.45 5.87
CA MET A 72 10.06 -8.25 6.49
C MET A 72 11.32 -7.78 5.77
N ILE A 73 12.23 -8.68 5.40
CA ILE A 73 13.45 -8.31 4.69
C ILE A 73 13.11 -7.68 3.34
N ILE A 74 12.22 -8.31 2.57
CA ILE A 74 11.80 -7.80 1.26
C ILE A 74 11.08 -6.46 1.41
N SER A 75 10.17 -6.35 2.36
CA SER A 75 9.36 -5.13 2.54
C SER A 75 10.18 -3.95 3.04
N LEU A 76 11.16 -4.17 3.94
CA LEU A 76 12.08 -3.14 4.40
C LEU A 76 12.96 -2.64 3.26
N ALA A 77 13.61 -3.54 2.54
CA ALA A 77 14.46 -3.18 1.41
C ALA A 77 13.67 -2.43 0.34
N SER A 78 12.47 -2.91 0.02
CA SER A 78 11.62 -2.30 -1.00
C SER A 78 11.02 -0.97 -0.55
N GLY A 79 10.59 -0.86 0.72
CA GLY A 79 10.03 0.38 1.27
C GLY A 79 11.07 1.50 1.30
N ILE A 80 12.28 1.20 1.75
CA ILE A 80 13.41 2.15 1.74
C ILE A 80 13.80 2.48 0.30
N GLY A 81 13.95 1.46 -0.55
CA GLY A 81 14.26 1.63 -1.97
C GLY A 81 13.25 2.52 -2.67
N MET A 82 11.95 2.29 -2.46
CA MET A 82 10.89 3.11 -3.02
C MET A 82 10.92 4.55 -2.48
N GLY A 83 11.26 4.73 -1.21
CA GLY A 83 11.40 6.05 -0.60
C GLY A 83 12.54 6.88 -1.20
N VAL A 84 13.70 6.25 -1.43
CA VAL A 84 14.91 6.93 -1.91
C VAL A 84 14.95 7.02 -3.44
N LEU A 85 14.50 5.97 -4.14
CA LEU A 85 14.61 5.85 -5.59
C LEU A 85 13.31 6.21 -6.32
N ALA A 86 12.31 6.80 -5.64
CA ALA A 86 11.03 7.15 -6.23
C ALA A 86 11.19 7.97 -7.51
N GLU A 87 11.94 9.06 -7.47
CA GLU A 87 12.16 9.94 -8.61
C GLU A 87 12.98 9.27 -9.73
N PRO A 88 14.14 8.64 -9.48
CA PRO A 88 14.87 7.89 -10.50
C PRO A 88 14.04 6.80 -11.19
N ILE A 89 13.24 6.05 -10.42
CA ILE A 89 12.39 5.00 -10.97
C ILE A 89 11.33 5.60 -11.90
N LEU A 90 10.62 6.62 -11.45
CA LEU A 90 9.61 7.28 -12.27
C LEU A 90 10.21 7.90 -13.54
N ARG A 91 11.39 8.51 -13.46
CA ARG A 91 12.09 9.03 -14.62
C ARG A 91 12.44 7.91 -15.61
N MET A 92 12.98 6.80 -15.12
CA MET A 92 13.39 5.68 -15.96
C MET A 92 12.22 5.08 -16.77
N PHE A 93 11.03 4.99 -16.18
CA PHE A 93 9.87 4.37 -16.84
C PHE A 93 8.99 5.35 -17.63
N TYR A 94 8.93 6.61 -17.22
CA TYR A 94 7.94 7.57 -17.73
C TYR A 94 8.51 8.89 -18.26
N GLU A 95 9.84 9.04 -18.30
CA GLU A 95 10.44 10.29 -18.80
C GLU A 95 10.33 10.40 -20.32
N ASN A 96 9.23 10.97 -20.76
CA ASN A 96 9.00 11.39 -22.14
C ASN A 96 8.84 12.91 -22.11
N GLY A 97 9.83 13.70 -22.35
CA GLY A 97 9.87 15.17 -22.41
C GLY A 97 8.68 16.02 -21.89
N LYS A 98 7.45 15.52 -21.97
CA LYS A 98 6.21 16.14 -21.47
C LYS A 98 5.82 15.70 -20.04
N SER A 99 6.38 14.61 -19.54
CA SER A 99 6.01 14.03 -18.23
C SER A 99 6.91 14.48 -17.07
N ALA A 100 7.97 15.20 -17.32
CA ALA A 100 8.87 15.70 -16.27
C ALA A 100 8.16 16.46 -15.13
N PRO A 101 7.18 17.35 -15.40
CA PRO A 101 6.41 18.01 -14.33
C PRO A 101 5.52 17.03 -13.53
N ALA A 102 4.96 15.99 -14.17
CA ALA A 102 4.16 14.96 -13.49
C ALA A 102 5.02 14.13 -12.55
N ILE A 103 6.24 13.80 -12.96
CA ILE A 103 7.19 13.03 -12.15
C ILE A 103 7.57 13.78 -10.88
N SER A 104 7.78 15.08 -10.93
CA SER A 104 8.11 15.89 -9.75
C SER A 104 6.99 15.90 -8.69
N ILE A 105 5.73 15.76 -9.12
CA ILE A 105 4.57 15.65 -8.24
C ILE A 105 4.38 14.20 -7.76
N ALA A 106 4.58 13.22 -8.64
CA ALA A 106 4.40 11.80 -8.33
C ALA A 106 5.50 11.25 -7.40
N ALA A 107 6.74 11.72 -7.52
CA ALA A 107 7.86 11.22 -6.73
C ALA A 107 7.68 11.37 -5.21
N PRO A 108 7.29 12.52 -4.64
CA PRO A 108 7.04 12.64 -3.21
C PRO A 108 5.84 11.80 -2.75
N ILE A 109 4.82 11.61 -3.59
CA ILE A 109 3.68 10.74 -3.30
C ILE A 109 4.14 9.28 -3.24
N MET A 110 4.92 8.84 -4.22
CA MET A 110 5.50 7.51 -4.28
C MET A 110 6.43 7.23 -3.10
N ALA A 111 7.26 8.19 -2.71
CA ALA A 111 8.12 8.10 -1.54
C ALA A 111 7.31 7.94 -0.24
N ALA A 112 6.21 8.67 -0.09
CA ALA A 112 5.30 8.54 1.05
C ALA A 112 4.65 7.15 1.14
N TYR A 113 4.44 6.48 0.00
CA TYR A 113 3.96 5.11 -0.02
C TYR A 113 4.97 4.06 0.49
N GLY A 114 6.25 4.40 0.64
CA GLY A 114 7.25 3.48 1.20
C GLY A 114 6.83 2.88 2.55
N TYR A 115 6.28 3.69 3.45
CA TYR A 115 5.74 3.21 4.74
C TYR A 115 4.51 2.31 4.56
N THR A 116 3.61 2.67 3.65
CA THR A 116 2.41 1.89 3.36
C THR A 116 2.77 0.53 2.76
N ILE A 117 3.75 0.49 1.86
CA ILE A 117 4.27 -0.73 1.24
C ILE A 117 4.79 -1.69 2.31
N PHE A 118 5.57 -1.20 3.27
CA PHE A 118 6.08 -2.02 4.38
C PHE A 118 4.94 -2.67 5.17
N LEU A 119 3.92 -1.90 5.56
CA LEU A 119 2.79 -2.41 6.33
C LEU A 119 1.94 -3.39 5.51
N MET A 120 1.68 -3.09 4.24
CA MET A 120 0.90 -3.96 3.35
C MET A 120 1.63 -5.28 3.08
N ALA A 121 2.93 -5.24 2.86
CA ALA A 121 3.74 -6.41 2.55
C ALA A 121 3.82 -7.41 3.73
N ILE A 122 3.63 -6.97 4.95
CA ILE A 122 3.49 -7.84 6.12
C ILE A 122 2.04 -8.32 6.27
N SER A 123 1.06 -7.45 6.07
CA SER A 123 -0.37 -7.74 6.27
C SER A 123 -0.89 -8.81 5.31
N GLN A 124 -0.44 -8.81 4.06
CA GLN A 124 -0.90 -9.74 3.03
C GLN A 124 -0.58 -11.21 3.36
N PRO A 125 0.68 -11.60 3.61
CA PRO A 125 0.97 -12.98 3.97
C PRO A 125 0.31 -13.41 5.28
N MET A 126 0.18 -12.51 6.27
CA MET A 126 -0.55 -12.82 7.51
C MET A 126 -2.02 -13.16 7.25
N THR A 127 -2.66 -12.42 6.35
CA THR A 127 -4.04 -12.69 5.93
C THR A 127 -4.16 -14.07 5.29
N ASN A 128 -3.26 -14.42 4.37
CA ASN A 128 -3.24 -15.72 3.71
C ASN A 128 -3.01 -16.88 4.71
N MET A 129 -2.09 -16.69 5.65
CA MET A 129 -1.83 -17.68 6.70
C MET A 129 -3.03 -17.91 7.63
N LEU A 130 -3.75 -16.84 8.00
CA LEU A 130 -4.98 -16.95 8.80
C LEU A 130 -6.09 -17.67 8.04
N GLN A 131 -6.21 -17.42 6.75
CA GLN A 131 -7.17 -18.14 5.89
C GLN A 131 -6.80 -19.62 5.76
N ALA A 132 -5.51 -19.96 5.63
CA ALA A 132 -5.02 -21.32 5.54
C ALA A 132 -5.37 -22.18 6.76
N VAL A 133 -5.44 -21.61 7.96
CA VAL A 133 -5.84 -22.30 9.18
C VAL A 133 -7.34 -22.17 9.51
N GLY A 134 -8.15 -21.77 8.52
CA GLY A 134 -9.61 -21.69 8.66
C GLY A 134 -10.11 -20.48 9.47
N LYS A 135 -9.24 -19.53 9.80
CA LYS A 135 -9.61 -18.32 10.57
C LYS A 135 -9.83 -17.09 9.69
N ALA A 136 -10.48 -17.28 8.53
CA ALA A 136 -10.77 -16.21 7.57
C ALA A 136 -11.58 -15.04 8.16
N ASN A 137 -12.36 -15.28 9.21
CA ASN A 137 -13.15 -14.25 9.88
C ASN A 137 -12.28 -13.17 10.58
N VAL A 138 -11.04 -13.48 10.95
CA VAL A 138 -10.15 -12.52 11.64
C VAL A 138 -9.72 -11.39 10.72
N PRO A 139 -9.12 -11.66 9.54
CA PRO A 139 -8.79 -10.59 8.61
C PRO A 139 -10.02 -9.82 8.12
N VAL A 140 -11.17 -10.46 7.91
CA VAL A 140 -12.41 -9.77 7.52
C VAL A 140 -12.83 -8.75 8.57
N LYS A 141 -12.86 -9.14 9.85
CA LYS A 141 -13.18 -8.21 10.94
C LYS A 141 -12.16 -7.07 11.03
N SER A 142 -10.88 -7.35 10.90
CA SER A 142 -9.83 -6.33 10.92
C SER A 142 -9.98 -5.34 9.76
N LEU A 143 -10.28 -5.83 8.56
CA LEU A 143 -10.53 -4.98 7.39
C LEU A 143 -11.77 -4.11 7.57
N THR A 144 -12.85 -4.65 8.14
CA THR A 144 -14.08 -3.89 8.43
C THR A 144 -13.80 -2.76 9.41
N VAL A 145 -13.09 -3.05 10.52
CA VAL A 145 -12.71 -2.02 11.50
C VAL A 145 -11.81 -0.98 10.83
N GLY A 146 -10.80 -1.41 10.05
CA GLY A 146 -9.92 -0.50 9.32
C GLY A 146 -10.68 0.39 8.33
N ALA A 147 -11.65 -0.15 7.61
CA ALA A 147 -12.50 0.61 6.69
C ALA A 147 -13.32 1.68 7.42
N VAL A 148 -13.94 1.33 8.55
CA VAL A 148 -14.69 2.29 9.37
C VAL A 148 -13.77 3.41 9.89
N VAL A 149 -12.62 3.06 10.45
CA VAL A 149 -11.62 4.02 10.93
C VAL A 149 -11.16 4.93 9.79
N LYS A 150 -10.90 4.37 8.61
CA LYS A 150 -10.49 5.15 7.44
C LYS A 150 -11.57 6.13 6.99
N VAL A 151 -12.84 5.73 6.96
CA VAL A 151 -13.95 6.61 6.58
C VAL A 151 -14.07 7.76 7.58
N VAL A 152 -14.04 7.45 8.89
CA VAL A 152 -14.11 8.46 9.95
C VAL A 152 -12.91 9.41 9.90
N ALA A 153 -11.70 8.87 9.75
CA ALA A 153 -10.49 9.66 9.65
C ALA A 153 -10.51 10.56 8.40
N ASN A 154 -10.89 10.04 7.23
CA ASN A 154 -11.06 10.84 6.03
C ASN A 154 -12.07 11.97 6.22
N TYR A 155 -13.21 11.69 6.85
CA TYR A 155 -14.23 12.71 7.10
C TYR A 155 -13.69 13.86 7.98
N ILE A 156 -12.92 13.50 9.03
CA ILE A 156 -12.31 14.49 9.94
C ILE A 156 -11.19 15.27 9.23
N PHE A 157 -10.27 14.58 8.55
CA PHE A 157 -9.09 15.23 7.98
C PHE A 157 -9.39 16.04 6.71
N ILE A 158 -10.34 15.63 5.88
CA ILE A 158 -10.78 16.43 4.74
C ILE A 158 -11.53 17.69 5.22
N GLY A 159 -12.20 17.61 6.36
CA GLY A 159 -12.87 18.77 6.98
C GLY A 159 -11.93 19.84 7.55
N ILE A 160 -10.63 19.55 7.70
CA ILE A 160 -9.64 20.50 8.23
C ILE A 160 -8.91 21.18 7.06
N PRO A 161 -9.10 22.49 6.82
CA PRO A 161 -8.53 23.20 5.67
C PRO A 161 -7.00 23.15 5.56
N SER A 162 -6.30 23.03 6.70
CA SER A 162 -4.83 23.00 6.76
C SER A 162 -4.21 21.65 6.34
N ILE A 163 -4.98 20.57 6.37
CA ILE A 163 -4.47 19.22 6.09
C ILE A 163 -4.91 18.76 4.69
N ASN A 164 -6.13 19.12 4.30
CA ASN A 164 -6.69 18.93 2.96
C ASN A 164 -6.41 17.53 2.36
N ILE A 165 -6.27 17.49 1.04
CA ILE A 165 -6.06 16.27 0.25
C ILE A 165 -4.80 15.51 0.65
N ASN A 166 -3.78 16.20 1.18
CA ASN A 166 -2.57 15.58 1.70
C ASN A 166 -2.82 14.68 2.93
N GLY A 167 -3.87 14.94 3.70
CA GLY A 167 -4.31 14.10 4.80
C GLY A 167 -4.91 12.78 4.31
N ALA A 168 -5.68 12.80 3.23
CA ALA A 168 -6.29 11.61 2.67
C ALA A 168 -5.29 10.62 2.06
N VAL A 169 -4.12 11.10 1.63
CA VAL A 169 -3.03 10.26 1.08
C VAL A 169 -2.24 9.57 2.18
N LYS A 170 -2.15 10.16 3.38
CA LYS A 170 -1.37 9.64 4.52
C LYS A 170 -2.12 8.59 5.35
N ILE A 171 -3.41 8.43 5.14
CA ILE A 171 -4.28 7.46 5.81
C ILE A 171 -4.50 6.24 4.93
#